data_8fa1399f88e3310c9764a2f64c1535bb
#
_entry.id   8fa1399f88e3310c9764a2f64c1535bb
#
_cell.length_a   1.000
_cell.length_b   1.000
_cell.length_c   1.000
_cell.angle_alpha   90.00
_cell.angle_beta   90.00
_cell.angle_gamma   90.00
#
_symmetry.space_group_name_H-M   'P 1'
#
loop_
_entity.id
_entity.type
_entity.pdbx_description
1 polymer ?
#
loop_
_entity_poly.entity_id
_entity_poly.type
_entity_poly.pdbx_seq_one_letter_code
_entity_poly.pdbx_strand_id
1 'polypeptide(L)'
;VEIQKQLQNIKAGKWAPVYLLLGQETYLVDRFRQTLVDSVLGGEVNAFNFVHFDLQEQALSDAMLEANTISFFQETRIIWLSHPSFLTGDKGKGAVKQDPDELLAYLDHPAEEVVLVIEAPYEKLDNRKKVVKQLKKAASLVDVGEMKPDQVARYLEGYVSQLDQAMDRDAVKLFLERTNYKLSRTMDEMAKLQLFTADADRITAQDVRLLVEPSIDDDIFHLTDYLMRGQAEAALSLYRQLIADKQSPIAILALLMSNFRLYCQINQFQRMGYDQGSMAKALSAHPYRIKMASKQASAYPGDRLIQAYLALVDLDYRIKTGRVDQDLGIEWFILRFCG
;
A
#
# COMPACT_ATOMS: atom_id res chain seq x y z
N VAL A 1 -7.07 14.56 -7.67
CA VAL A 1 -6.80 13.93 -6.39
C VAL A 1 -6.36 15.01 -5.41
N GLU A 2 -6.82 14.97 -4.16
CA GLU A 2 -6.60 16.04 -3.17
C GLU A 2 -5.10 16.28 -2.91
N ILE A 3 -4.31 15.22 -2.82
CA ILE A 3 -2.86 15.32 -2.66
C ILE A 3 -2.18 16.07 -3.83
N GLN A 4 -2.61 15.88 -5.07
CA GLN A 4 -2.00 16.59 -6.21
C GLN A 4 -2.17 18.11 -6.10
N LYS A 5 -3.32 18.58 -5.58
CA LYS A 5 -3.55 19.99 -5.30
C LYS A 5 -2.62 20.51 -4.20
N GLN A 6 -2.42 19.72 -3.14
CA GLN A 6 -1.47 20.09 -2.08
C GLN A 6 -0.04 20.19 -2.60
N LEU A 7 0.41 19.22 -3.40
CA LEU A 7 1.74 19.25 -4.02
C LEU A 7 1.92 20.47 -4.94
N GLN A 8 0.88 20.84 -5.71
CA GLN A 8 0.92 22.04 -6.55
C GLN A 8 1.02 23.32 -5.72
N ASN A 9 0.27 23.43 -4.62
CA ASN A 9 0.36 24.57 -3.72
C ASN A 9 1.76 24.71 -3.11
N ILE A 10 2.35 23.60 -2.66
CA ILE A 10 3.71 23.59 -2.09
C ILE A 10 4.73 24.05 -3.13
N LYS A 11 4.66 23.52 -4.37
CA LYS A 11 5.53 23.93 -5.48
C LYS A 11 5.37 25.41 -5.85
N ALA A 12 4.20 25.99 -5.62
CA ALA A 12 3.94 27.41 -5.83
C ALA A 12 4.36 28.30 -4.64
N GLY A 13 5.11 27.76 -3.67
CA GLY A 13 5.56 28.50 -2.48
C GLY A 13 4.45 28.74 -1.44
N LYS A 14 3.35 27.99 -1.52
CA LYS A 14 2.19 28.12 -0.61
C LYS A 14 2.09 26.86 0.25
N TRP A 15 2.79 26.84 1.36
CA TRP A 15 2.71 25.75 2.33
C TRP A 15 2.02 26.18 3.62
N ALA A 16 1.44 25.21 4.32
CA ALA A 16 0.83 25.40 5.62
C ALA A 16 1.87 25.22 6.74
N PRO A 17 1.69 25.88 7.89
CA PRO A 17 2.60 25.71 9.03
C PRO A 17 2.55 24.31 9.63
N VAL A 18 1.40 23.62 9.51
CA VAL A 18 1.21 22.26 10.03
C VAL A 18 0.53 21.38 8.98
N TYR A 19 1.08 20.20 8.75
CA TYR A 19 0.49 19.16 7.91
C TYR A 19 0.20 17.91 8.73
N LEU A 20 -0.91 17.25 8.41
CA LEU A 20 -1.26 15.93 8.91
C LEU A 20 -1.41 14.99 7.72
N LEU A 21 -0.43 14.10 7.54
CA LEU A 21 -0.47 13.01 6.56
C LEU A 21 -1.18 11.82 7.19
N LEU A 22 -2.29 11.38 6.63
CA LEU A 22 -3.06 10.25 7.16
C LEU A 22 -3.17 9.13 6.12
N GLY A 23 -2.59 7.97 6.42
CA GLY A 23 -2.61 6.80 5.54
C GLY A 23 -1.27 6.06 5.51
N GLN A 24 -1.21 4.99 4.70
CA GLN A 24 -0.10 4.05 4.67
C GLN A 24 0.56 3.92 3.29
N GLU A 25 0.21 4.78 2.32
CA GLU A 25 0.78 4.74 0.98
C GLU A 25 2.14 5.44 0.95
N THR A 26 3.19 4.65 1.05
CA THR A 26 4.58 5.13 1.20
C THR A 26 5.02 6.02 0.04
N TYR A 27 4.65 5.68 -1.20
CA TYR A 27 4.96 6.50 -2.36
C TYR A 27 4.42 7.93 -2.24
N LEU A 28 3.21 8.09 -1.72
CA LEU A 28 2.60 9.42 -1.54
C LEU A 28 3.30 10.21 -0.43
N VAL A 29 3.68 9.53 0.66
CA VAL A 29 4.44 10.15 1.76
C VAL A 29 5.79 10.64 1.26
N ASP A 30 6.54 9.80 0.54
CA ASP A 30 7.85 10.15 -0.01
C ASP A 30 7.74 11.27 -1.05
N ARG A 31 6.73 11.21 -1.91
CA ARG A 31 6.46 12.27 -2.90
C ARG A 31 6.13 13.61 -2.23
N PHE A 32 5.36 13.58 -1.15
CA PHE A 32 5.05 14.77 -0.36
C PHE A 32 6.31 15.31 0.31
N ARG A 33 7.10 14.44 0.96
CA ARG A 33 8.36 14.80 1.62
C ARG A 33 9.33 15.47 0.64
N GLN A 34 9.57 14.84 -0.50
CA GLN A 34 10.47 15.38 -1.52
C GLN A 34 10.00 16.74 -2.02
N THR A 35 8.70 16.87 -2.34
CA THR A 35 8.15 18.16 -2.82
C THR A 35 8.28 19.26 -1.76
N LEU A 36 8.08 18.92 -0.48
CA LEU A 36 8.22 19.88 0.62
C LEU A 36 9.69 20.28 0.82
N VAL A 37 10.60 19.33 0.81
CA VAL A 37 12.05 19.58 0.92
C VAL A 37 12.53 20.46 -0.24
N ASP A 38 12.18 20.13 -1.47
CA ASP A 38 12.57 20.90 -2.65
C ASP A 38 12.06 22.34 -2.59
N SER A 39 10.82 22.52 -2.12
CA SER A 39 10.17 23.85 -2.15
C SER A 39 10.53 24.71 -0.95
N VAL A 40 10.70 24.14 0.25
CA VAL A 40 10.97 24.87 1.49
C VAL A 40 12.47 25.03 1.73
N LEU A 41 13.26 23.97 1.43
CA LEU A 41 14.69 23.91 1.73
C LEU A 41 15.57 24.03 0.47
N GLY A 42 14.99 24.25 -0.71
CA GLY A 42 15.74 24.30 -1.97
C GLY A 42 16.40 22.98 -2.37
N GLY A 43 15.95 21.85 -1.79
CA GLY A 43 16.49 20.51 -2.03
C GLY A 43 17.70 20.14 -1.15
N GLU A 44 18.22 21.07 -0.34
CA GLU A 44 19.38 20.83 0.53
C GLU A 44 18.93 20.46 1.96
N VAL A 45 19.17 19.23 2.36
CA VAL A 45 18.83 18.71 3.69
C VAL A 45 20.07 18.60 4.57
N ASN A 46 19.97 19.14 5.79
CA ASN A 46 21.00 19.00 6.81
C ASN A 46 20.34 18.83 8.21
N ALA A 47 21.14 18.54 9.23
CA ALA A 47 20.65 18.27 10.58
C ALA A 47 19.95 19.47 11.27
N PHE A 48 20.07 20.67 10.72
CA PHE A 48 19.49 21.90 11.30
C PHE A 48 18.18 22.31 10.62
N ASN A 49 18.01 21.97 9.34
CA ASN A 49 16.85 22.41 8.56
C ASN A 49 15.79 21.30 8.36
N PHE A 50 16.15 20.03 8.54
CA PHE A 50 15.21 18.90 8.52
C PHE A 50 15.46 17.97 9.72
N VAL A 51 14.57 18.00 10.69
CA VAL A 51 14.67 17.18 11.89
C VAL A 51 13.53 16.17 11.93
N HIS A 52 13.86 14.90 12.09
CA HIS A 52 12.90 13.81 12.16
C HIS A 52 12.86 13.19 13.55
N PHE A 53 11.65 13.06 14.10
CA PHE A 53 11.39 12.39 15.37
C PHE A 53 10.48 11.18 15.16
N ASP A 54 10.97 9.99 15.48
CA ASP A 54 10.12 8.80 15.58
C ASP A 54 9.52 8.72 16.98
N LEU A 55 8.22 8.95 17.08
CA LEU A 55 7.51 9.00 18.36
C LEU A 55 7.27 7.61 18.97
N GLN A 56 7.75 6.53 18.38
CA GLN A 56 7.90 5.24 19.04
C GLN A 56 9.11 5.21 19.97
N GLU A 57 10.18 5.92 19.63
CA GLU A 57 11.47 5.90 20.29
C GLU A 57 11.79 7.22 21.02
N GLN A 58 11.21 8.34 20.58
CA GLN A 58 11.51 9.69 21.09
C GLN A 58 10.27 10.35 21.70
N ALA A 59 10.47 11.25 22.65
CA ALA A 59 9.37 11.96 23.29
C ALA A 59 8.85 13.12 22.40
N LEU A 60 7.54 13.35 22.44
CA LEU A 60 6.91 14.50 21.78
C LEU A 60 7.43 15.83 22.35
N SER A 61 7.77 15.89 23.67
CA SER A 61 8.39 17.05 24.32
C SER A 61 9.65 17.52 23.62
N ASP A 62 10.51 16.58 23.20
CA ASP A 62 11.76 16.93 22.53
C ASP A 62 11.50 17.55 21.15
N ALA A 63 10.54 17.00 20.42
CA ALA A 63 10.11 17.53 19.15
C ALA A 63 9.45 18.92 19.29
N MET A 64 8.64 19.14 20.33
CA MET A 64 8.01 20.44 20.58
C MET A 64 9.01 21.47 21.08
N LEU A 65 10.01 21.08 21.88
CA LEU A 65 11.13 21.93 22.26
C LEU A 65 11.90 22.39 21.02
N GLU A 66 12.22 21.46 20.13
CA GLU A 66 12.88 21.76 18.85
C GLU A 66 12.02 22.69 17.98
N ALA A 67 10.72 22.44 17.87
CA ALA A 67 9.80 23.27 17.09
C ALA A 67 9.69 24.72 17.60
N ASN A 68 9.81 24.92 18.92
CA ASN A 68 9.74 26.24 19.56
C ASN A 68 11.11 26.93 19.66
N THR A 69 12.22 26.22 19.34
CA THR A 69 13.56 26.83 19.38
C THR A 69 13.75 27.72 18.15
N ILE A 70 14.15 28.96 18.38
CA ILE A 70 14.39 29.92 17.30
C ILE A 70 15.61 29.48 16.49
N SER A 71 15.46 29.42 15.16
CA SER A 71 16.60 29.11 14.27
C SER A 71 17.63 30.21 14.31
N PHE A 72 18.89 29.84 14.55
CA PHE A 72 20.00 30.79 14.56
C PHE A 72 20.19 31.49 13.19
N PHE A 73 19.79 30.80 12.11
CA PHE A 73 19.98 31.27 10.73
C PHE A 73 18.72 31.95 10.15
N GLN A 74 17.62 32.06 10.89
CA GLN A 74 16.33 32.62 10.42
C GLN A 74 15.80 31.96 9.13
N GLU A 75 16.16 30.68 8.91
CA GLU A 75 15.71 29.88 7.77
C GLU A 75 14.53 29.01 8.17
N THR A 76 13.60 28.83 7.22
CA THR A 76 12.49 27.89 7.42
C THR A 76 13.03 26.47 7.53
N ARG A 77 12.51 25.71 8.48
CA ARG A 77 12.90 24.32 8.73
C ARG A 77 11.70 23.41 8.78
N ILE A 78 11.94 22.13 8.52
CA ILE A 78 10.92 21.09 8.54
C ILE A 78 11.16 20.21 9.77
N ILE A 79 10.11 20.04 10.59
CA ILE A 79 10.10 19.07 11.67
C ILE A 79 9.11 17.98 11.31
N TRP A 80 9.61 16.75 11.20
CA TRP A 80 8.84 15.59 10.76
C TRP A 80 8.62 14.63 11.93
N LEU A 81 7.37 14.41 12.30
CA LEU A 81 6.96 13.48 13.35
C LEU A 81 6.37 12.23 12.72
N SER A 82 6.94 11.06 12.99
CA SER A 82 6.38 9.78 12.55
C SER A 82 5.79 8.97 13.71
N HIS A 83 4.90 8.05 13.40
CA HIS A 83 4.27 7.09 14.31
C HIS A 83 3.60 7.70 15.56
N PRO A 84 2.77 8.73 15.46
CA PRO A 84 2.09 9.38 16.59
C PRO A 84 0.96 8.48 17.15
N SER A 85 1.32 7.38 17.83
CA SER A 85 0.37 6.37 18.36
C SER A 85 -0.68 6.94 19.28
N PHE A 86 -0.37 8.06 19.95
CA PHE A 86 -1.30 8.77 20.83
C PHE A 86 -2.51 9.36 20.08
N LEU A 87 -2.47 9.47 18.75
CA LEU A 87 -3.62 9.90 17.92
C LEU A 87 -4.63 8.76 17.67
N THR A 88 -4.28 7.52 17.98
CA THR A 88 -5.12 6.33 17.78
C THR A 88 -5.74 5.82 19.08
N GLY A 89 -6.62 4.83 19.01
CA GLY A 89 -7.14 4.11 20.18
C GLY A 89 -6.17 3.04 20.72
N ASP A 90 -5.11 2.73 19.99
CA ASP A 90 -4.14 1.70 20.36
C ASP A 90 -3.00 2.34 21.19
N LYS A 91 -2.70 1.73 22.34
CA LYS A 91 -1.68 2.25 23.29
C LYS A 91 -0.29 1.68 23.02
N GLY A 92 0.03 1.15 21.86
CA GLY A 92 1.32 0.59 21.48
C GLY A 92 2.08 -0.04 22.67
N LYS A 93 2.32 -1.34 22.68
CA LYS A 93 3.10 -1.97 23.76
C LYS A 93 4.56 -1.51 23.67
N GLY A 94 5.06 -0.83 24.70
CA GLY A 94 6.47 -0.46 24.83
C GLY A 94 6.86 0.89 24.21
N ALA A 95 5.93 1.67 23.67
CA ALA A 95 6.21 3.01 23.17
C ALA A 95 6.48 4.02 24.30
N VAL A 96 7.28 5.03 24.02
CA VAL A 96 7.54 6.16 24.91
C VAL A 96 6.21 6.85 25.24
N LYS A 97 6.04 7.20 26.52
CA LYS A 97 4.84 7.92 26.96
C LYS A 97 4.84 9.33 26.37
N GLN A 98 3.83 9.63 25.58
CA GLN A 98 3.67 10.93 24.93
C GLN A 98 2.68 11.82 25.70
N ASP A 99 2.96 13.12 25.79
CA ASP A 99 2.03 14.11 26.32
C ASP A 99 1.39 14.92 25.16
N PRO A 100 0.13 14.62 24.78
CA PRO A 100 -0.52 15.35 23.71
C PRO A 100 -0.81 16.84 23.97
N ASP A 101 -0.76 17.27 25.23
CA ASP A 101 -1.05 18.67 25.60
C ASP A 101 0.03 19.63 25.09
N GLU A 102 1.26 19.15 24.92
CA GLU A 102 2.35 19.93 24.33
C GLU A 102 2.09 20.24 22.83
N LEU A 103 1.60 19.24 22.08
CA LEU A 103 1.18 19.47 20.69
C LEU A 103 -0.02 20.43 20.64
N LEU A 104 -0.97 20.31 21.57
CA LEU A 104 -2.12 21.23 21.61
C LEU A 104 -1.66 22.68 21.82
N ALA A 105 -0.71 22.91 22.72
CA ALA A 105 -0.16 24.24 22.94
C ALA A 105 0.55 24.80 21.70
N TYR A 106 1.33 23.98 21.01
CA TYR A 106 1.99 24.37 19.76
C TYR A 106 0.99 24.70 18.62
N LEU A 107 -0.09 23.93 18.49
CA LEU A 107 -1.10 24.16 17.45
C LEU A 107 -1.86 25.49 17.60
N ASP A 108 -1.91 26.05 18.80
CA ASP A 108 -2.54 27.38 19.02
C ASP A 108 -1.66 28.53 18.50
N HIS A 109 -0.34 28.35 18.51
CA HIS A 109 0.65 29.34 18.05
C HIS A 109 1.84 28.66 17.35
N PRO A 110 1.67 28.13 16.11
CA PRO A 110 2.76 27.52 15.37
C PRO A 110 3.87 28.53 15.06
N ALA A 111 5.12 28.12 15.20
CA ALA A 111 6.26 28.97 14.88
C ALA A 111 6.29 29.27 13.36
N GLU A 112 6.49 30.54 12.98
CA GLU A 112 6.42 31.01 11.59
C GLU A 112 7.54 30.39 10.70
N GLU A 113 8.69 30.07 11.29
CA GLU A 113 9.84 29.51 10.58
C GLU A 113 9.88 27.99 10.58
N VAL A 114 8.78 27.32 11.01
CA VAL A 114 8.70 25.87 11.11
C VAL A 114 7.52 25.32 10.31
N VAL A 115 7.79 24.35 9.47
CA VAL A 115 6.77 23.50 8.87
C VAL A 115 6.73 22.18 9.65
N LEU A 116 5.71 22.00 10.48
CA LEU A 116 5.51 20.78 11.24
C LEU A 116 4.72 19.77 10.40
N VAL A 117 5.29 18.58 10.19
CA VAL A 117 4.63 17.48 9.50
C VAL A 117 4.39 16.31 10.45
N ILE A 118 3.16 15.87 10.55
CA ILE A 118 2.76 14.73 11.37
C ILE A 118 2.34 13.60 10.43
N GLU A 119 3.21 12.60 10.31
CA GLU A 119 2.96 11.39 9.52
C GLU A 119 2.27 10.35 10.40
N ALA A 120 0.99 10.13 10.13
CA ALA A 120 0.14 9.18 10.84
C ALA A 120 -0.17 7.97 9.91
N PRO A 121 0.63 6.89 9.96
CA PRO A 121 0.47 5.72 9.09
C PRO A 121 -0.70 4.83 9.56
N TYR A 122 -1.87 5.42 9.73
CA TYR A 122 -3.07 4.77 10.22
C TYR A 122 -4.23 4.98 9.27
N GLU A 123 -5.14 4.00 9.17
CA GLU A 123 -6.38 4.16 8.39
C GLU A 123 -7.30 5.24 8.96
N LYS A 124 -7.30 5.40 10.27
CA LYS A 124 -8.16 6.38 10.97
C LYS A 124 -7.57 6.78 12.31
N LEU A 125 -7.91 7.99 12.73
CA LEU A 125 -7.59 8.55 14.05
C LEU A 125 -8.77 8.42 15.01
N ASP A 126 -8.49 8.43 16.32
CA ASP A 126 -9.54 8.44 17.36
C ASP A 126 -10.15 9.85 17.52
N ASN A 127 -11.24 10.09 16.81
CA ASN A 127 -11.93 11.39 16.80
C ASN A 127 -12.53 11.79 18.16
N ARG A 128 -12.50 10.93 19.19
CA ARG A 128 -12.95 11.28 20.55
C ARG A 128 -11.89 12.13 21.26
N LYS A 129 -10.63 11.97 20.91
CA LYS A 129 -9.50 12.68 21.52
C LYS A 129 -9.48 14.15 21.16
N LYS A 130 -9.25 15.01 22.17
CA LYS A 130 -9.15 16.48 22.01
C LYS A 130 -8.07 16.86 21.01
N VAL A 131 -6.89 16.25 21.13
CA VAL A 131 -5.74 16.51 20.24
C VAL A 131 -6.07 16.20 18.78
N VAL A 132 -6.81 15.12 18.47
CA VAL A 132 -7.20 14.78 17.09
C VAL A 132 -8.18 15.82 16.54
N LYS A 133 -9.12 16.29 17.36
CA LYS A 133 -10.09 17.33 16.94
C LYS A 133 -9.39 18.66 16.64
N GLN A 134 -8.44 19.05 17.47
CA GLN A 134 -7.69 20.30 17.29
C GLN A 134 -6.73 20.21 16.11
N LEU A 135 -5.99 19.11 16.01
CA LEU A 135 -5.08 18.86 14.90
C LEU A 135 -5.79 18.91 13.54
N LYS A 136 -6.97 18.30 13.41
CA LYS A 136 -7.79 18.36 12.19
C LYS A 136 -8.31 19.76 11.83
N LYS A 137 -8.35 20.67 12.80
CA LYS A 137 -8.75 22.07 12.53
C LYS A 137 -7.55 22.95 12.17
N ALA A 138 -6.40 22.72 12.79
CA ALA A 138 -5.21 23.53 12.64
C ALA A 138 -4.31 23.09 11.48
N ALA A 139 -4.26 21.80 11.19
CA ALA A 139 -3.39 21.24 10.16
C ALA A 139 -4.06 21.15 8.79
N SER A 140 -3.27 21.30 7.75
CA SER A 140 -3.64 20.89 6.39
C SER A 140 -3.62 19.36 6.30
N LEU A 141 -4.80 18.76 6.16
CA LEU A 141 -4.95 17.31 6.04
C LEU A 141 -4.54 16.86 4.64
N VAL A 142 -3.64 15.90 4.57
CA VAL A 142 -3.20 15.23 3.34
C VAL A 142 -3.55 13.74 3.44
N ASP A 143 -4.48 13.31 2.60
CA ASP A 143 -4.83 11.89 2.50
C ASP A 143 -3.75 11.15 1.70
N VAL A 144 -3.02 10.29 2.39
CA VAL A 144 -2.02 9.36 1.84
C VAL A 144 -2.44 7.91 2.08
N GLY A 145 -3.75 7.67 2.11
CA GLY A 145 -4.33 6.33 2.21
C GLY A 145 -4.15 5.50 0.93
N GLU A 146 -4.40 4.20 1.04
CA GLU A 146 -4.37 3.29 -0.10
C GLU A 146 -5.37 3.74 -1.17
N MET A 147 -4.89 3.95 -2.38
CA MET A 147 -5.72 4.36 -3.50
C MET A 147 -6.53 3.18 -4.05
N LYS A 148 -7.79 3.46 -4.40
CA LYS A 148 -8.58 2.51 -5.17
C LYS A 148 -8.00 2.38 -6.59
N PRO A 149 -8.13 1.24 -7.24
CA PRO A 149 -7.57 1.01 -8.57
C PRO A 149 -7.97 2.00 -9.65
N ASP A 150 -9.20 2.52 -9.61
CA ASP A 150 -9.60 3.59 -10.51
C ASP A 150 -8.88 4.92 -10.23
N GLN A 151 -8.47 5.14 -8.98
CA GLN A 151 -7.65 6.29 -8.59
C GLN A 151 -6.20 6.09 -9.00
N VAL A 152 -5.66 4.86 -8.88
CA VAL A 152 -4.31 4.52 -9.35
C VAL A 152 -4.21 4.69 -10.87
N ALA A 153 -5.22 4.20 -11.63
CA ALA A 153 -5.26 4.37 -13.07
C ALA A 153 -5.24 5.85 -13.46
N ARG A 154 -6.10 6.67 -12.84
CA ARG A 154 -6.12 8.13 -13.08
C ARG A 154 -4.84 8.83 -12.64
N TYR A 155 -4.22 8.35 -11.56
CA TYR A 155 -2.93 8.88 -11.11
C TYR A 155 -1.84 8.61 -12.14
N LEU A 156 -1.76 7.37 -12.64
CA LEU A 156 -0.81 6.97 -13.68
C LEU A 156 -1.04 7.75 -14.98
N GLU A 157 -2.28 7.86 -15.45
CA GLU A 157 -2.63 8.66 -16.62
C GLU A 157 -2.18 10.11 -16.48
N GLY A 158 -2.46 10.72 -15.33
CA GLY A 158 -2.02 12.07 -15.00
C GLY A 158 -0.50 12.21 -14.91
N TYR A 159 0.20 11.18 -14.45
CA TYR A 159 1.66 11.14 -14.43
C TYR A 159 2.23 11.04 -15.84
N VAL A 160 1.76 10.08 -16.63
CA VAL A 160 2.20 9.88 -18.03
C VAL A 160 1.95 11.11 -18.90
N SER A 161 0.83 11.82 -18.68
CA SER A 161 0.53 13.06 -19.42
C SER A 161 1.52 14.22 -19.18
N GLN A 162 2.35 14.13 -18.13
CA GLN A 162 3.38 15.12 -17.81
C GLN A 162 4.76 14.71 -18.34
N LEU A 163 4.86 13.51 -18.92
CA LEU A 163 6.10 13.04 -19.55
C LEU A 163 6.16 13.48 -21.00
N ASP A 164 7.37 13.66 -21.53
CA ASP A 164 7.60 13.88 -22.96
C ASP A 164 7.40 12.60 -23.77
N GLN A 165 7.13 11.47 -23.12
CA GLN A 165 6.99 10.15 -23.70
C GLN A 165 5.53 9.64 -23.58
N ALA A 166 4.96 9.17 -24.67
CA ALA A 166 3.62 8.58 -24.67
C ALA A 166 3.64 7.12 -24.17
N MET A 167 2.51 6.64 -23.66
CA MET A 167 2.28 5.23 -23.32
C MET A 167 1.02 4.72 -24.03
N ASP A 168 1.11 3.56 -24.70
CA ASP A 168 -0.02 2.98 -25.42
C ASP A 168 -1.13 2.53 -24.47
N ARG A 169 -2.38 2.59 -24.88
CA ARG A 169 -3.53 2.22 -24.04
C ARG A 169 -3.49 0.78 -23.57
N ASP A 170 -3.05 -0.14 -24.39
CA ASP A 170 -2.88 -1.55 -24.05
C ASP A 170 -1.67 -1.76 -23.12
N ALA A 171 -0.61 -0.94 -23.27
CA ALA A 171 0.50 -0.90 -22.33
C ALA A 171 0.06 -0.43 -20.95
N VAL A 172 -0.71 0.68 -20.85
CA VAL A 172 -1.27 1.17 -19.57
C VAL A 172 -2.11 0.09 -18.89
N LYS A 173 -3.00 -0.56 -19.65
CA LYS A 173 -3.84 -1.62 -19.09
C LYS A 173 -3.03 -2.79 -18.57
N LEU A 174 -2.10 -3.32 -19.37
CA LEU A 174 -1.24 -4.44 -18.99
C LEU A 174 -0.35 -4.08 -17.78
N PHE A 175 0.16 -2.86 -17.75
CA PHE A 175 1.00 -2.36 -16.69
C PHE A 175 0.26 -2.30 -15.33
N LEU A 176 -0.96 -1.74 -15.33
CA LEU A 176 -1.80 -1.70 -14.14
C LEU A 176 -2.21 -3.11 -13.66
N GLU A 177 -2.48 -4.02 -14.59
CA GLU A 177 -2.73 -5.43 -14.27
C GLU A 177 -1.50 -6.06 -13.59
N ARG A 178 -0.30 -5.93 -14.18
CA ARG A 178 0.94 -6.51 -13.63
C ARG A 178 1.39 -5.90 -12.31
N THR A 179 1.06 -4.64 -12.06
CA THR A 179 1.34 -3.96 -10.78
C THR A 179 0.21 -4.15 -9.75
N ASN A 180 -0.83 -4.91 -10.11
CA ASN A 180 -2.01 -5.20 -9.28
C ASN A 180 -2.69 -3.92 -8.75
N TYR A 181 -2.64 -2.83 -9.53
CA TYR A 181 -3.17 -1.51 -9.16
C TYR A 181 -2.65 -1.00 -7.79
N LYS A 182 -1.45 -1.43 -7.36
CA LYS A 182 -0.80 -0.93 -6.15
C LYS A 182 0.06 0.28 -6.51
N LEU A 183 -0.26 1.47 -5.96
CA LEU A 183 0.37 2.72 -6.39
C LEU A 183 1.88 2.70 -6.24
N SER A 184 2.42 2.34 -5.08
CA SER A 184 3.87 2.26 -4.86
C SER A 184 4.54 1.38 -5.91
N ARG A 185 4.05 0.14 -6.09
CA ARG A 185 4.60 -0.77 -7.11
C ARG A 185 4.44 -0.21 -8.53
N THR A 186 3.30 0.41 -8.85
CA THR A 186 3.07 1.03 -10.16
C THR A 186 4.11 2.11 -10.44
N MET A 187 4.43 2.94 -9.46
CA MET A 187 5.38 4.03 -9.66
C MET A 187 6.84 3.57 -9.66
N ASP A 188 7.19 2.56 -8.86
CA ASP A 188 8.52 1.94 -8.86
C ASP A 188 8.81 1.26 -10.20
N GLU A 189 7.84 0.48 -10.73
CA GLU A 189 7.98 -0.15 -12.04
C GLU A 189 7.96 0.88 -13.17
N MET A 190 7.21 2.00 -13.01
CA MET A 190 7.20 3.08 -13.99
C MET A 190 8.56 3.76 -14.12
N ALA A 191 9.26 3.99 -13.00
CA ALA A 191 10.60 4.54 -13.02
C ALA A 191 11.59 3.64 -13.81
N LYS A 192 11.49 2.32 -13.64
CA LYS A 192 12.28 1.35 -14.42
C LYS A 192 11.93 1.36 -15.91
N LEU A 193 10.64 1.40 -16.25
CA LEU A 193 10.18 1.48 -17.64
C LEU A 193 10.70 2.72 -18.32
N GLN A 194 10.64 3.88 -17.68
CA GLN A 194 11.15 5.14 -18.22
C GLN A 194 12.65 5.08 -18.51
N LEU A 195 13.45 4.50 -17.61
CA LEU A 195 14.88 4.32 -17.83
C LEU A 195 15.16 3.38 -19.02
N PHE A 196 14.40 2.30 -19.12
CA PHE A 196 14.57 1.33 -20.20
C PHE A 196 14.16 1.87 -21.59
N THR A 197 13.14 2.70 -21.61
CA THR A 197 12.58 3.29 -22.85
C THR A 197 13.03 4.75 -23.07
N ALA A 198 14.11 5.20 -22.41
CA ALA A 198 14.54 6.60 -22.45
C ALA A 198 14.79 7.14 -23.86
N ASP A 199 15.25 6.30 -24.79
CA ASP A 199 15.52 6.65 -26.18
C ASP A 199 14.31 6.39 -27.13
N ALA A 200 13.16 5.97 -26.59
CA ALA A 200 11.96 5.68 -27.35
C ALA A 200 10.90 6.78 -27.17
N ASP A 201 10.20 7.13 -28.24
CA ASP A 201 9.11 8.11 -28.19
C ASP A 201 7.87 7.60 -27.44
N ARG A 202 7.80 6.27 -27.23
CA ARG A 202 6.58 5.61 -26.74
C ARG A 202 6.89 4.32 -25.96
N ILE A 203 6.14 4.10 -24.88
CA ILE A 203 6.12 2.86 -24.11
C ILE A 203 5.05 1.93 -24.66
N THR A 204 5.43 0.71 -25.05
CA THR A 204 4.54 -0.29 -25.65
C THR A 204 4.19 -1.42 -24.67
N ALA A 205 3.16 -2.21 -25.00
CA ALA A 205 2.83 -3.41 -24.23
C ALA A 205 3.96 -4.47 -24.26
N GLN A 206 4.84 -4.43 -25.28
CA GLN A 206 5.99 -5.31 -25.35
C GLN A 206 7.05 -4.95 -24.30
N ASP A 207 7.31 -3.66 -24.11
CA ASP A 207 8.24 -3.16 -23.08
C ASP A 207 7.75 -3.55 -21.69
N VAL A 208 6.43 -3.40 -21.44
CA VAL A 208 5.80 -3.85 -20.20
C VAL A 208 5.97 -5.35 -19.99
N ARG A 209 5.78 -6.18 -21.04
CA ARG A 209 5.97 -7.64 -20.93
C ARG A 209 7.40 -8.03 -20.62
N LEU A 210 8.35 -7.29 -21.16
CA LEU A 210 9.77 -7.58 -21.00
C LEU A 210 10.29 -7.21 -19.61
N LEU A 211 9.84 -6.06 -19.06
CA LEU A 211 10.45 -5.49 -17.89
C LEU A 211 9.65 -5.67 -16.59
N VAL A 212 8.33 -5.65 -16.68
CA VAL A 212 7.45 -5.73 -15.51
C VAL A 212 6.99 -7.16 -15.32
N GLU A 213 7.52 -7.83 -14.32
CA GLU A 213 7.09 -9.18 -13.98
C GLU A 213 5.63 -9.22 -13.48
N PRO A 214 4.88 -10.29 -13.77
CA PRO A 214 3.58 -10.51 -13.15
C PRO A 214 3.66 -10.39 -11.62
N SER A 215 2.58 -10.01 -10.99
CA SER A 215 2.54 -10.00 -9.53
C SER A 215 2.47 -11.44 -9.00
N ILE A 216 2.99 -11.67 -7.80
CA ILE A 216 2.81 -12.97 -7.12
C ILE A 216 1.31 -13.34 -7.01
N ASP A 217 0.42 -12.36 -6.94
CA ASP A 217 -1.03 -12.60 -6.93
C ASP A 217 -1.51 -13.24 -8.23
N ASP A 218 -0.92 -12.89 -9.40
CA ASP A 218 -1.25 -13.49 -10.69
C ASP A 218 -0.76 -14.94 -10.75
N ASP A 219 0.46 -15.19 -10.26
CA ASP A 219 1.02 -16.55 -10.20
C ASP A 219 0.21 -17.43 -9.25
N ILE A 220 -0.19 -16.90 -8.10
CA ILE A 220 -1.07 -17.60 -7.15
C ILE A 220 -2.46 -17.84 -7.76
N PHE A 221 -2.96 -16.92 -8.59
CA PHE A 221 -4.19 -17.11 -9.34
C PHE A 221 -4.06 -18.27 -10.33
N HIS A 222 -2.96 -18.35 -11.09
CA HIS A 222 -2.67 -19.46 -11.99
C HIS A 222 -2.47 -20.78 -11.23
N LEU A 223 -1.73 -20.73 -10.11
CA LEU A 223 -1.56 -21.91 -9.25
C LEU A 223 -2.91 -22.44 -8.73
N THR A 224 -3.80 -21.53 -8.32
CA THR A 224 -5.15 -21.89 -7.90
C THR A 224 -5.96 -22.53 -9.04
N ASP A 225 -5.84 -22.00 -10.27
CA ASP A 225 -6.51 -22.55 -11.46
C ASP A 225 -6.00 -23.98 -11.80
N TYR A 226 -4.67 -24.19 -11.77
CA TYR A 226 -4.07 -25.51 -11.96
C TYR A 226 -4.54 -26.52 -10.91
N LEU A 227 -4.58 -26.13 -9.63
CA LEU A 227 -5.10 -26.94 -8.54
C LEU A 227 -6.57 -27.38 -8.81
N MET A 228 -7.40 -26.40 -9.16
CA MET A 228 -8.82 -26.66 -9.40
C MET A 228 -9.09 -27.53 -10.63
N ARG A 229 -8.22 -27.46 -11.63
CA ARG A 229 -8.27 -28.32 -12.85
C ARG A 229 -7.63 -29.69 -12.66
N GLY A 230 -7.02 -29.97 -11.51
CA GLY A 230 -6.31 -31.23 -11.28
C GLY A 230 -5.00 -31.36 -12.05
N GLN A 231 -4.40 -30.22 -12.44
CA GLN A 231 -3.14 -30.18 -13.22
C GLN A 231 -1.92 -30.19 -12.28
N ALA A 232 -1.66 -31.33 -11.64
CA ALA A 232 -0.64 -31.46 -10.60
C ALA A 232 0.76 -31.05 -11.07
N GLU A 233 1.16 -31.47 -12.27
CA GLU A 233 2.48 -31.17 -12.83
C GLU A 233 2.70 -29.67 -13.05
N ALA A 234 1.70 -29.00 -13.67
CA ALA A 234 1.76 -27.56 -13.89
C ALA A 234 1.75 -26.77 -12.55
N ALA A 235 0.94 -27.21 -11.58
CA ALA A 235 0.88 -26.60 -10.24
C ALA A 235 2.22 -26.75 -9.49
N LEU A 236 2.83 -27.94 -9.51
CA LEU A 236 4.15 -28.18 -8.89
C LEU A 236 5.26 -27.38 -9.57
N SER A 237 5.25 -27.33 -10.91
CA SER A 237 6.25 -26.56 -11.68
C SER A 237 6.18 -25.09 -11.30
N LEU A 238 4.99 -24.49 -11.27
CA LEU A 238 4.80 -23.09 -10.88
C LEU A 238 5.16 -22.84 -9.41
N TYR A 239 4.77 -23.74 -8.49
CA TYR A 239 5.16 -23.63 -7.08
C TYR A 239 6.69 -23.63 -6.92
N ARG A 240 7.39 -24.57 -7.55
CA ARG A 240 8.85 -24.66 -7.50
C ARG A 240 9.54 -23.46 -8.12
N GLN A 241 8.97 -22.88 -9.18
CA GLN A 241 9.46 -21.63 -9.75
C GLN A 241 9.33 -20.49 -8.72
N LEU A 242 8.19 -20.33 -8.07
CA LEU A 242 7.99 -19.33 -7.02
C LEU A 242 9.01 -19.46 -5.87
N ILE A 243 9.32 -20.69 -5.47
CA ILE A 243 10.36 -20.97 -4.45
C ILE A 243 11.75 -20.60 -4.98
N ALA A 244 12.09 -20.93 -6.24
CA ALA A 244 13.34 -20.54 -6.87
C ALA A 244 13.50 -19.01 -6.95
N ASP A 245 12.40 -18.28 -7.15
CA ASP A 245 12.30 -16.82 -7.13
C ASP A 245 12.28 -16.25 -5.70
N LYS A 246 12.65 -17.06 -4.69
CA LYS A 246 12.78 -16.71 -3.27
C LYS A 246 11.47 -16.27 -2.61
N GLN A 247 10.33 -16.66 -3.13
CA GLN A 247 9.06 -16.45 -2.48
C GLN A 247 8.91 -17.36 -1.25
N SER A 248 8.38 -16.82 -0.16
CA SER A 248 8.18 -17.60 1.07
C SER A 248 7.05 -18.63 0.91
N PRO A 249 7.26 -19.92 1.22
CA PRO A 249 6.20 -20.94 1.21
C PRO A 249 4.99 -20.55 2.06
N ILE A 250 5.24 -19.93 3.22
CA ILE A 250 4.18 -19.46 4.11
C ILE A 250 3.37 -18.32 3.46
N ALA A 251 4.02 -17.41 2.73
CA ALA A 251 3.34 -16.35 2.00
C ALA A 251 2.50 -16.92 0.84
N ILE A 252 3.02 -17.89 0.08
CA ILE A 252 2.28 -18.60 -0.97
C ILE A 252 1.04 -19.28 -0.37
N LEU A 253 1.19 -20.00 0.73
CA LEU A 253 0.09 -20.66 1.43
C LEU A 253 -0.98 -19.67 1.88
N ALA A 254 -0.58 -18.54 2.47
CA ALA A 254 -1.50 -17.50 2.92
C ALA A 254 -2.29 -16.88 1.74
N LEU A 255 -1.65 -16.66 0.60
CA LEU A 255 -2.29 -16.15 -0.62
C LEU A 255 -3.23 -17.17 -1.22
N LEU A 256 -2.87 -18.47 -1.29
CA LEU A 256 -3.77 -19.54 -1.70
C LEU A 256 -5.01 -19.61 -0.81
N MET A 257 -4.83 -19.58 0.51
CA MET A 257 -5.94 -19.56 1.46
C MET A 257 -6.86 -18.34 1.24
N SER A 258 -6.26 -17.17 0.99
CA SER A 258 -7.01 -15.93 0.70
C SER A 258 -7.84 -16.06 -0.57
N ASN A 259 -7.28 -16.65 -1.64
CA ASN A 259 -7.98 -16.85 -2.90
C ASN A 259 -9.13 -17.88 -2.76
N PHE A 260 -8.89 -19.02 -2.16
CA PHE A 260 -9.94 -20.00 -1.95
C PHE A 260 -11.06 -19.48 -1.05
N ARG A 261 -10.72 -18.73 0.01
CA ARG A 261 -11.72 -18.05 0.85
C ARG A 261 -12.56 -17.08 0.02
N LEU A 262 -11.93 -16.27 -0.84
CA LEU A 262 -12.64 -15.35 -1.73
C LEU A 262 -13.60 -16.10 -2.67
N TYR A 263 -13.16 -17.23 -3.25
CA TYR A 263 -14.02 -18.04 -4.12
C TYR A 263 -15.21 -18.65 -3.39
N CYS A 264 -15.01 -19.12 -2.17
CA CYS A 264 -16.11 -19.61 -1.32
C CYS A 264 -17.13 -18.49 -1.02
N GLN A 265 -16.63 -17.28 -0.68
CA GLN A 265 -17.48 -16.13 -0.41
C GLN A 265 -18.25 -15.69 -1.66
N ILE A 266 -17.58 -15.59 -2.81
CA ILE A 266 -18.23 -15.23 -4.09
C ILE A 266 -19.31 -16.27 -4.45
N ASN A 267 -19.00 -17.57 -4.36
CA ASN A 267 -19.98 -18.62 -4.64
C ASN A 267 -21.22 -18.48 -3.76
N GLN A 268 -21.04 -18.17 -2.47
CA GLN A 268 -22.16 -17.92 -1.56
C GLN A 268 -22.95 -16.66 -1.95
N PHE A 269 -22.29 -15.55 -2.26
CA PHE A 269 -22.95 -14.32 -2.69
C PHE A 269 -23.71 -14.51 -4.02
N GLN A 270 -23.15 -15.26 -4.97
CA GLN A 270 -23.85 -15.62 -6.22
C GLN A 270 -25.13 -16.40 -5.96
N ARG A 271 -25.10 -17.38 -5.05
CA ARG A 271 -26.29 -18.13 -4.62
C ARG A 271 -27.35 -17.24 -3.98
N MET A 272 -26.94 -16.16 -3.30
CA MET A 272 -27.82 -15.16 -2.71
C MET A 272 -28.30 -14.10 -3.70
N GLY A 273 -27.90 -14.17 -4.99
CA GLY A 273 -28.33 -13.25 -6.04
C GLY A 273 -27.60 -11.89 -6.08
N TYR A 274 -26.45 -11.76 -5.42
CA TYR A 274 -25.67 -10.54 -5.45
C TYR A 274 -24.99 -10.34 -6.82
N ASP A 275 -25.03 -9.10 -7.33
CA ASP A 275 -24.24 -8.69 -8.49
C ASP A 275 -22.77 -8.42 -8.12
N GLN A 276 -21.89 -8.31 -9.13
CA GLN A 276 -20.45 -8.11 -8.92
C GLN A 276 -20.11 -6.80 -8.19
N GLY A 277 -20.90 -5.75 -8.42
CA GLY A 277 -20.69 -4.45 -7.75
C GLY A 277 -21.00 -4.51 -6.25
N SER A 278 -22.09 -5.19 -5.89
CA SER A 278 -22.48 -5.44 -4.50
C SER A 278 -21.48 -6.35 -3.79
N MET A 279 -20.97 -7.40 -4.47
CA MET A 279 -19.90 -8.25 -3.95
C MET A 279 -18.62 -7.47 -3.69
N ALA A 280 -18.19 -6.60 -4.63
CA ALA A 280 -17.00 -5.77 -4.48
C ALA A 280 -17.07 -4.88 -3.23
N LYS A 281 -18.24 -4.28 -2.98
CA LYS A 281 -18.48 -3.48 -1.77
C LYS A 281 -18.46 -4.33 -0.50
N ALA A 282 -19.19 -5.46 -0.50
CA ALA A 282 -19.32 -6.31 0.67
C ALA A 282 -18.00 -6.97 1.09
N LEU A 283 -17.16 -7.34 0.11
CA LEU A 283 -15.87 -7.99 0.31
C LEU A 283 -14.70 -7.01 0.39
N SER A 284 -14.97 -5.70 0.26
CA SER A 284 -13.94 -4.66 0.19
C SER A 284 -12.85 -5.01 -0.83
N ALA A 285 -13.25 -5.62 -1.96
CA ALA A 285 -12.36 -6.11 -2.99
C ALA A 285 -12.55 -5.33 -4.29
N HIS A 286 -11.47 -5.22 -5.06
CA HIS A 286 -11.53 -4.52 -6.34
C HIS A 286 -12.50 -5.17 -7.33
N PRO A 287 -13.33 -4.42 -8.10
CA PRO A 287 -14.26 -4.98 -9.07
C PRO A 287 -13.62 -5.93 -10.09
N TYR A 288 -12.40 -5.62 -10.55
CA TYR A 288 -11.64 -6.49 -11.45
C TYR A 288 -11.31 -7.84 -10.78
N ARG A 289 -10.83 -7.82 -9.52
CA ARG A 289 -10.55 -9.04 -8.75
C ARG A 289 -11.82 -9.88 -8.53
N ILE A 290 -12.94 -9.22 -8.22
CA ILE A 290 -14.25 -9.90 -8.12
C ILE A 290 -14.67 -10.51 -9.46
N LYS A 291 -14.50 -9.78 -10.59
CA LYS A 291 -14.82 -10.29 -11.93
C LYS A 291 -14.00 -11.54 -12.26
N MET A 292 -12.69 -11.52 -12.04
CA MET A 292 -11.80 -12.66 -12.31
C MET A 292 -12.10 -13.83 -11.39
N ALA A 293 -12.23 -13.56 -10.09
CA ALA A 293 -12.54 -14.56 -9.08
C ALA A 293 -13.96 -15.16 -9.29
N SER A 294 -14.95 -14.37 -9.72
CA SER A 294 -16.30 -14.87 -10.06
C SER A 294 -16.29 -15.86 -11.21
N LYS A 295 -15.47 -15.59 -12.24
CA LYS A 295 -15.32 -16.51 -13.37
C LYS A 295 -14.79 -17.86 -12.91
N GLN A 296 -13.77 -17.88 -12.05
CA GLN A 296 -13.23 -19.12 -11.50
C GLN A 296 -14.17 -19.79 -10.50
N ALA A 297 -14.74 -19.03 -9.55
CA ALA A 297 -15.66 -19.57 -8.56
C ALA A 297 -16.87 -20.26 -9.21
N SER A 298 -17.37 -19.73 -10.34
CA SER A 298 -18.48 -20.31 -11.09
C SER A 298 -18.11 -21.56 -11.89
N ALA A 299 -16.82 -21.75 -12.19
CA ALA A 299 -16.35 -22.90 -12.96
C ALA A 299 -16.26 -24.19 -12.11
N TYR A 300 -16.34 -24.08 -10.78
CA TYR A 300 -16.11 -25.22 -9.87
C TYR A 300 -17.23 -25.39 -8.86
N PRO A 301 -17.54 -26.65 -8.46
CA PRO A 301 -18.52 -26.90 -7.41
C PRO A 301 -18.12 -26.24 -6.08
N GLY A 302 -19.09 -25.61 -5.42
CA GLY A 302 -18.86 -24.91 -4.15
C GLY A 302 -18.27 -25.81 -3.05
N ASP A 303 -18.69 -27.08 -3.00
CA ASP A 303 -18.17 -28.04 -2.02
C ASP A 303 -16.68 -28.33 -2.24
N ARG A 304 -16.22 -28.38 -3.50
CA ARG A 304 -14.79 -28.56 -3.83
C ARG A 304 -13.95 -27.34 -3.41
N LEU A 305 -14.50 -26.14 -3.57
CA LEU A 305 -13.85 -24.89 -3.10
C LEU A 305 -13.70 -24.89 -1.57
N ILE A 306 -14.75 -25.29 -0.86
CA ILE A 306 -14.74 -25.39 0.60
C ILE A 306 -13.72 -26.46 1.07
N GLN A 307 -13.72 -27.64 0.44
CA GLN A 307 -12.75 -28.70 0.76
C GLN A 307 -11.30 -28.24 0.56
N ALA A 308 -11.01 -27.54 -0.54
CA ALA A 308 -9.68 -26.96 -0.78
C ALA A 308 -9.31 -25.96 0.32
N TYR A 309 -10.21 -25.06 0.65
CA TYR A 309 -9.95 -24.06 1.70
C TYR A 309 -9.69 -24.71 3.06
N LEU A 310 -10.50 -25.69 3.47
CA LEU A 310 -10.34 -26.42 4.74
C LEU A 310 -9.03 -27.20 4.78
N ALA A 311 -8.64 -27.84 3.67
CA ALA A 311 -7.36 -28.55 3.58
C ALA A 311 -6.15 -27.62 3.72
N LEU A 312 -6.22 -26.42 3.14
CA LEU A 312 -5.18 -25.39 3.31
C LEU A 312 -5.13 -24.86 4.74
N VAL A 313 -6.28 -24.68 5.40
CA VAL A 313 -6.33 -24.26 6.83
C VAL A 313 -5.69 -25.31 7.73
N ASP A 314 -5.98 -26.61 7.51
CA ASP A 314 -5.33 -27.70 8.25
C ASP A 314 -3.82 -27.73 8.00
N LEU A 315 -3.40 -27.54 6.76
CA LEU A 315 -1.99 -27.48 6.40
C LEU A 315 -1.28 -26.31 7.11
N ASP A 316 -1.85 -25.10 7.10
CA ASP A 316 -1.31 -23.93 7.79
C ASP A 316 -1.14 -24.20 9.30
N TYR A 317 -2.13 -24.81 9.92
CA TYR A 317 -2.05 -25.20 11.33
C TYR A 317 -0.93 -26.22 11.58
N ARG A 318 -0.77 -27.23 10.73
CA ARG A 318 0.26 -28.26 10.86
C ARG A 318 1.66 -27.72 10.65
N ILE A 319 1.85 -26.78 9.71
CA ILE A 319 3.12 -26.09 9.50
C ILE A 319 3.45 -25.22 10.72
N LYS A 320 2.53 -24.37 11.19
CA LYS A 320 2.74 -23.49 12.34
C LYS A 320 2.99 -24.23 13.65
N THR A 321 2.50 -25.47 13.78
CA THR A 321 2.75 -26.32 14.95
C THR A 321 3.96 -27.24 14.79
N GLY A 322 4.74 -27.08 13.71
CA GLY A 322 5.97 -27.88 13.45
C GLY A 322 5.71 -29.35 13.11
N ARG A 323 4.49 -29.72 12.75
CA ARG A 323 4.11 -31.10 12.43
C ARG A 323 4.44 -31.49 10.99
N VAL A 324 4.61 -30.51 10.12
CA VAL A 324 4.88 -30.70 8.71
C VAL A 324 5.86 -29.59 8.28
N ASP A 325 6.88 -29.99 7.50
CA ASP A 325 7.76 -29.04 6.82
C ASP A 325 6.96 -28.19 5.82
N GLN A 326 7.27 -26.91 5.70
CA GLN A 326 6.51 -25.96 4.90
C GLN A 326 6.53 -26.28 3.40
N ASP A 327 7.72 -26.61 2.85
CA ASP A 327 7.88 -26.88 1.41
C ASP A 327 7.23 -28.21 1.05
N LEU A 328 7.58 -29.28 1.77
CA LEU A 328 7.02 -30.61 1.56
C LEU A 328 5.49 -30.63 1.80
N GLY A 329 5.00 -29.86 2.75
CA GLY A 329 3.58 -29.77 3.07
C GLY A 329 2.76 -29.21 1.92
N ILE A 330 3.25 -28.15 1.27
CA ILE A 330 2.56 -27.52 0.12
C ILE A 330 2.65 -28.43 -1.12
N GLU A 331 3.82 -29.01 -1.42
CA GLU A 331 3.94 -29.97 -2.53
C GLU A 331 3.00 -31.17 -2.36
N TRP A 332 2.92 -31.70 -1.13
CA TRP A 332 2.03 -32.82 -0.83
C TRP A 332 0.55 -32.44 -0.94
N PHE A 333 0.20 -31.23 -0.52
CA PHE A 333 -1.16 -30.71 -0.72
C PHE A 333 -1.51 -30.62 -2.20
N ILE A 334 -0.61 -30.08 -3.04
CA ILE A 334 -0.81 -30.01 -4.50
C ILE A 334 -1.08 -31.38 -5.10
N LEU A 335 -0.24 -32.36 -4.79
CA LEU A 335 -0.37 -33.73 -5.31
C LEU A 335 -1.68 -34.38 -4.88
N ARG A 336 -2.02 -34.29 -3.60
CA ARG A 336 -3.23 -34.89 -3.05
C ARG A 336 -4.52 -34.25 -3.53
N PHE A 337 -4.51 -32.93 -3.74
CA PHE A 337 -5.69 -32.20 -4.15
C PHE A 337 -5.98 -32.34 -5.64
N CYS A 338 -4.96 -32.52 -6.46
CA CYS A 338 -5.07 -32.73 -7.90
C CYS A 338 -5.33 -34.19 -8.28
N GLY A 339 -4.97 -35.17 -7.47
CA GLY A 339 -5.20 -36.60 -7.67
C GLY A 339 -6.53 -37.05 -7.09
#